data_98261199cce77ff6358981b944cebbab
#
_entry.id   98261199cce77ff6358981b944cebbab
#
_cell.length_a   1.000
_cell.length_b   1.000
_cell.length_c   1.000
_cell.angle_alpha   90.00
_cell.angle_beta   90.00
_cell.angle_gamma   90.00
#
_symmetry.space_group_name_H-M   'P 1'
#
loop_
_entity.id
_entity.type
_entity.pdbx_description
1 polymer ?
#
loop_
_entity_poly.entity_id
_entity_poly.type
_entity_poly.pdbx_seq_one_letter_code
_entity_poly.pdbx_strand_id
1 'polypeptide(L)'
;IHAMHHEQDMRNYGGLRKKIPLTFWAMMIGTLAITGVGIPLTHIGFAGFLSKDAVIESAWVGSDYAFILLVVAAFMTSFYSWRLMFMTFYGKPKGDTHAYDHAHESPSVMLIPLGVLALGAVFAGMVWYNSFFGDEAKMRSWFNMEAVVAHEATATTEAAATETTTATTEAASTQAAPAVTEDHTAMAAPKGAIYLGVENEVLHHAHEAPQWVKVSPFVAMVLGFLLAWKFYIRSPEMPARLAAQQRPLYLFLLNKWYFDELYEVIFVRFGKWIGRLLWKKGDVGVIDGTLNGLAMGIIPFFTRLAGRAQSGYVFTYAFAMVLGIAALLIWMTLSGGH
;
A
#
# COMPACT_ATOMS: atom_id res chain seq x y z
N ILE A 1 -4.66 23.82 2.14
CA ILE A 1 -6.10 23.59 1.95
C ILE A 1 -6.89 24.47 2.96
N HIS A 2 -6.70 24.29 4.29
CA HIS A 2 -7.42 25.06 5.30
C HIS A 2 -7.24 26.57 5.12
N ALA A 3 -6.00 27.01 4.96
CA ALA A 3 -5.65 28.42 4.77
C ALA A 3 -6.21 29.07 3.49
N MET A 4 -6.64 28.28 2.53
CA MET A 4 -7.16 28.70 1.21
C MET A 4 -8.63 28.31 1.00
N HIS A 5 -9.42 28.28 2.08
CA HIS A 5 -10.86 28.00 2.02
C HIS A 5 -11.24 26.76 1.20
N HIS A 6 -10.55 25.64 1.46
CA HIS A 6 -10.74 24.32 0.83
C HIS A 6 -10.30 24.21 -0.64
N GLU A 7 -9.65 25.21 -1.23
CA GLU A 7 -9.00 25.02 -2.52
C GLU A 7 -7.91 23.93 -2.39
N GLN A 8 -7.89 22.98 -3.32
CA GLN A 8 -6.96 21.84 -3.30
C GLN A 8 -6.02 21.84 -4.50
N ASP A 9 -6.38 22.53 -5.58
CA ASP A 9 -5.55 22.56 -6.78
C ASP A 9 -4.40 23.56 -6.65
N MET A 10 -3.18 23.04 -6.54
CA MET A 10 -1.98 23.88 -6.41
C MET A 10 -1.75 24.79 -7.64
N ARG A 11 -2.42 24.54 -8.77
CA ARG A 11 -2.35 25.42 -9.93
C ARG A 11 -3.03 26.77 -9.69
N ASN A 12 -3.96 26.81 -8.75
CA ASN A 12 -4.66 28.02 -8.34
C ASN A 12 -3.93 28.80 -7.24
N TYR A 13 -2.86 28.23 -6.67
CA TYR A 13 -2.04 28.87 -5.64
C TYR A 13 -1.00 29.82 -6.26
N GLY A 14 -0.22 30.42 -5.40
CA GLY A 14 0.93 31.27 -5.72
C GLY A 14 1.12 32.37 -4.68
N GLY A 15 2.36 32.71 -4.37
CA GLY A 15 2.70 33.84 -3.52
C GLY A 15 2.31 33.73 -2.04
N LEU A 16 1.91 32.56 -1.55
CA LEU A 16 1.40 32.38 -0.18
C LEU A 16 2.46 32.55 0.92
N ARG A 17 3.75 32.58 0.58
CA ARG A 17 4.85 32.72 1.53
C ARG A 17 4.68 33.87 2.53
N LYS A 18 4.11 34.99 2.09
CA LYS A 18 3.90 36.17 2.94
C LYS A 18 2.64 36.09 3.78
N LYS A 19 1.62 35.39 3.32
CA LYS A 19 0.33 35.25 3.99
C LYS A 19 0.35 34.21 5.10
N ILE A 20 1.06 33.10 4.88
CA ILE A 20 1.17 31.97 5.81
C ILE A 20 2.64 31.59 6.06
N PRO A 21 3.41 32.44 6.75
CA PRO A 21 4.86 32.24 6.94
C PRO A 21 5.20 31.03 7.82
N LEU A 22 4.44 30.72 8.87
CA LEU A 22 4.70 29.58 9.74
C LEU A 22 4.49 28.26 8.99
N THR A 23 3.38 28.15 8.27
CA THR A 23 3.09 27.02 7.41
C THR A 23 4.15 26.87 6.31
N PHE A 24 4.61 27.99 5.71
CA PHE A 24 5.68 27.98 4.72
C PHE A 24 6.98 27.39 5.29
N TRP A 25 7.43 27.83 6.45
CA TRP A 25 8.68 27.32 7.05
C TRP A 25 8.57 25.86 7.44
N ALA A 26 7.45 25.42 8.00
CA ALA A 26 7.23 24.03 8.32
C ALA A 26 7.24 23.14 7.05
N MET A 27 6.57 23.58 5.99
CA MET A 27 6.59 22.89 4.68
C MET A 27 7.97 22.91 4.03
N MET A 28 8.74 24.00 4.19
CA MET A 28 10.11 24.09 3.71
C MET A 28 11.00 23.06 4.40
N ILE A 29 10.94 22.99 5.73
CA ILE A 29 11.69 22.00 6.52
C ILE A 29 11.30 20.57 6.10
N GLY A 30 10.00 20.30 5.99
CA GLY A 30 9.52 19.00 5.50
C GLY A 30 10.02 18.68 4.09
N THR A 31 10.07 19.66 3.21
CA THR A 31 10.60 19.51 1.84
C THR A 31 12.10 19.21 1.84
N LEU A 32 12.88 19.91 2.66
CA LEU A 32 14.32 19.66 2.83
C LEU A 32 14.57 18.26 3.40
N ALA A 33 13.73 17.82 4.33
CA ALA A 33 13.83 16.48 4.91
C ALA A 33 13.46 15.38 3.89
N ILE A 34 12.32 15.51 3.18
CA ILE A 34 11.90 14.48 2.23
C ILE A 34 12.80 14.40 0.99
N THR A 35 13.38 15.52 0.57
CA THR A 35 14.34 15.52 -0.54
C THR A 35 15.69 14.98 -0.13
N GLY A 36 15.98 14.89 1.17
CA GLY A 36 17.23 14.37 1.70
C GLY A 36 18.37 15.39 1.58
N VAL A 37 18.14 16.61 2.04
CA VAL A 37 19.19 17.63 2.07
C VAL A 37 20.13 17.38 3.21
N GLY A 38 21.41 17.24 2.91
CA GLY A 38 22.51 17.02 3.86
C GLY A 38 23.85 17.22 3.20
N ILE A 39 24.92 17.08 3.96
CA ILE A 39 26.28 17.16 3.45
C ILE A 39 26.76 15.74 3.14
N PRO A 40 26.99 15.40 1.86
CA PRO A 40 27.44 14.07 1.47
C PRO A 40 28.68 13.62 2.26
N LEU A 41 28.75 12.32 2.57
CA LEU A 41 29.85 11.72 3.32
C LEU A 41 29.98 12.22 4.76
N THR A 42 28.95 12.87 5.29
CA THR A 42 28.89 13.30 6.70
C THR A 42 27.58 12.85 7.35
N HIS A 43 27.50 12.96 8.66
CA HIS A 43 26.27 12.66 9.41
C HIS A 43 25.40 13.92 9.65
N ILE A 44 25.70 15.00 8.91
CA ILE A 44 25.03 16.29 9.06
C ILE A 44 24.01 16.46 7.94
N GLY A 45 22.74 16.42 8.31
CA GLY A 45 21.64 16.57 7.36
C GLY A 45 20.28 16.39 8.04
N PHE A 46 19.24 16.64 7.27
CA PHE A 46 17.87 16.35 7.71
C PHE A 46 17.68 14.84 7.89
N ALA A 47 16.71 14.45 8.72
CA ALA A 47 16.47 13.04 9.03
C ALA A 47 16.29 12.16 7.78
N GLY A 48 15.62 12.69 6.75
CA GLY A 48 15.43 11.99 5.47
C GLY A 48 16.70 11.82 4.64
N PHE A 49 17.76 12.61 4.86
CA PHE A 49 19.05 12.39 4.22
C PHE A 49 19.68 11.08 4.68
N LEU A 50 19.82 10.90 5.98
CA LEU A 50 20.47 9.71 6.56
C LEU A 50 19.70 8.42 6.25
N SER A 51 18.36 8.43 6.39
CA SER A 51 17.55 7.24 6.14
C SER A 51 17.51 6.87 4.66
N LYS A 52 17.43 7.86 3.77
CA LYS A 52 17.37 7.61 2.32
C LYS A 52 18.69 7.06 1.79
N ASP A 53 19.81 7.63 2.23
CA ASP A 53 21.12 7.18 1.80
C ASP A 53 21.38 5.73 2.24
N ALA A 54 21.05 5.38 3.48
CA ALA A 54 21.17 4.00 3.98
C ALA A 54 20.34 3.00 3.15
N VAL A 55 19.11 3.35 2.76
CA VAL A 55 18.27 2.48 1.92
C VAL A 55 18.84 2.33 0.52
N ILE A 56 19.35 3.40 -0.08
CA ILE A 56 19.92 3.37 -1.43
C ILE A 56 21.25 2.60 -1.45
N GLU A 57 22.10 2.79 -0.46
CA GLU A 57 23.35 2.04 -0.29
C GLU A 57 23.09 0.54 -0.08
N SER A 58 22.13 0.17 0.76
CA SER A 58 21.74 -1.23 0.96
C SER A 58 21.16 -1.86 -0.31
N ALA A 59 20.39 -1.09 -1.10
CA ALA A 59 19.84 -1.57 -2.35
C ALA A 59 20.95 -1.86 -3.40
N TRP A 60 22.02 -1.07 -3.41
CA TRP A 60 23.16 -1.31 -4.29
C TRP A 60 23.83 -2.67 -4.00
N VAL A 61 23.95 -3.06 -2.73
CA VAL A 61 24.46 -4.39 -2.35
C VAL A 61 23.54 -5.51 -2.83
N GLY A 62 22.22 -5.30 -2.75
CA GLY A 62 21.23 -6.33 -3.09
C GLY A 62 20.94 -6.47 -4.58
N SER A 63 20.90 -5.36 -5.33
CA SER A 63 20.54 -5.36 -6.76
C SER A 63 20.82 -4.01 -7.43
N ASP A 64 21.63 -4.02 -8.50
CA ASP A 64 21.89 -2.82 -9.32
C ASP A 64 20.60 -2.19 -9.86
N TYR A 65 19.62 -3.02 -10.25
CA TYR A 65 18.34 -2.54 -10.75
C TYR A 65 17.56 -1.76 -9.68
N ALA A 66 17.50 -2.30 -8.46
CA ALA A 66 16.85 -1.64 -7.35
C ALA A 66 17.54 -0.31 -6.99
N PHE A 67 18.86 -0.29 -6.99
CA PHE A 67 19.65 0.91 -6.80
C PHE A 67 19.32 2.01 -7.82
N ILE A 68 19.34 1.68 -9.11
CA ILE A 68 19.04 2.65 -10.18
C ILE A 68 17.61 3.19 -10.03
N LEU A 69 16.63 2.32 -9.78
CA LEU A 69 15.25 2.76 -9.57
C LEU A 69 15.11 3.71 -8.37
N LEU A 70 15.81 3.44 -7.28
CA LEU A 70 15.75 4.30 -6.10
C LEU A 70 16.44 5.66 -6.33
N VAL A 71 17.53 5.71 -7.07
CA VAL A 71 18.17 6.98 -7.48
C VAL A 71 17.25 7.80 -8.37
N VAL A 72 16.59 7.16 -9.35
CA VAL A 72 15.57 7.82 -10.19
C VAL A 72 14.39 8.30 -9.34
N ALA A 73 13.92 7.50 -8.40
CA ALA A 73 12.86 7.88 -7.47
C ALA A 73 13.27 9.07 -6.58
N ALA A 74 14.52 9.13 -6.13
CA ALA A 74 15.05 10.26 -5.38
C ALA A 74 15.06 11.56 -6.21
N PHE A 75 15.46 11.49 -7.47
CA PHE A 75 15.37 12.60 -8.42
C PHE A 75 13.93 13.07 -8.60
N MET A 76 13.00 12.16 -8.87
CA MET A 76 11.58 12.49 -9.03
C MET A 76 10.97 13.06 -7.75
N THR A 77 11.34 12.51 -6.59
CA THR A 77 10.90 13.01 -5.28
C THR A 77 11.33 14.44 -5.06
N SER A 78 12.58 14.76 -5.36
CA SER A 78 13.07 16.14 -5.30
C SER A 78 12.30 17.04 -6.25
N PHE A 79 12.13 16.64 -7.50
CA PHE A 79 11.41 17.42 -8.50
C PHE A 79 9.98 17.76 -8.09
N TYR A 80 9.15 16.76 -7.68
CA TYR A 80 7.76 17.04 -7.34
C TYR A 80 7.60 17.82 -6.03
N SER A 81 8.48 17.60 -5.06
CA SER A 81 8.45 18.32 -3.79
C SER A 81 8.76 19.81 -3.98
N TRP A 82 9.79 20.12 -4.77
CA TRP A 82 10.10 21.49 -5.13
C TRP A 82 9.07 22.12 -6.05
N ARG A 83 8.47 21.34 -6.96
CA ARG A 83 7.31 21.81 -7.75
C ARG A 83 6.18 22.31 -6.83
N LEU A 84 5.84 21.52 -5.81
CA LEU A 84 4.82 21.91 -4.85
C LEU A 84 5.19 23.22 -4.15
N MET A 85 6.41 23.32 -3.66
CA MET A 85 6.90 24.54 -3.00
C MET A 85 6.86 25.77 -3.90
N PHE A 86 7.34 25.64 -5.13
CA PHE A 86 7.39 26.77 -6.05
C PHE A 86 6.01 27.20 -6.53
N MET A 87 5.10 26.28 -6.79
CA MET A 87 3.75 26.61 -7.22
C MET A 87 2.88 27.18 -6.10
N THR A 88 3.07 26.73 -4.87
CA THR A 88 2.25 27.16 -3.73
C THR A 88 2.72 28.48 -3.13
N PHE A 89 4.02 28.60 -2.86
CA PHE A 89 4.55 29.68 -2.04
C PHE A 89 5.22 30.80 -2.83
N TYR A 90 5.61 30.54 -4.07
CA TYR A 90 6.31 31.49 -4.91
C TYR A 90 5.42 31.93 -6.11
N GLY A 91 5.87 32.93 -6.82
CA GLY A 91 5.15 33.48 -7.95
C GLY A 91 4.01 34.40 -7.57
N LYS A 92 3.05 34.56 -8.50
CA LYS A 92 1.84 35.37 -8.31
C LYS A 92 0.63 34.44 -8.12
N PRO A 93 -0.40 34.85 -7.36
CA PRO A 93 -1.66 34.13 -7.30
C PRO A 93 -2.24 33.91 -8.68
N LYS A 94 -2.77 32.70 -8.96
CA LYS A 94 -3.28 32.31 -10.28
C LYS A 94 -4.76 31.96 -10.27
N GLY A 95 -5.31 31.63 -9.09
CA GLY A 95 -6.70 31.26 -8.90
C GLY A 95 -7.57 32.42 -8.43
N ASP A 96 -8.60 32.08 -7.67
CA ASP A 96 -9.52 33.05 -7.08
C ASP A 96 -8.77 34.01 -6.14
N THR A 97 -8.81 35.30 -6.48
CA THR A 97 -8.22 36.35 -5.65
C THR A 97 -8.89 36.44 -4.29
N HIS A 98 -10.18 36.13 -4.17
CA HIS A 98 -10.89 36.15 -2.91
C HIS A 98 -10.29 35.14 -1.92
N ALA A 99 -10.07 33.88 -2.33
CA ALA A 99 -9.44 32.87 -1.49
C ALA A 99 -8.01 33.26 -1.08
N TYR A 100 -7.26 33.89 -1.98
CA TYR A 100 -5.91 34.40 -1.67
C TYR A 100 -5.92 35.56 -0.69
N ASP A 101 -6.85 36.54 -0.86
CA ASP A 101 -6.90 37.74 -0.02
C ASP A 101 -7.30 37.40 1.42
N HIS A 102 -8.16 36.42 1.60
CA HIS A 102 -8.60 35.91 2.89
C HIS A 102 -7.70 34.79 3.46
N ALA A 103 -6.61 34.44 2.76
CA ALA A 103 -5.68 33.44 3.25
C ALA A 103 -5.06 33.83 4.60
N HIS A 104 -5.15 32.96 5.58
CA HIS A 104 -4.66 33.16 6.94
C HIS A 104 -3.96 31.90 7.47
N GLU A 105 -3.13 32.06 8.50
CA GLU A 105 -2.48 30.94 9.13
C GLU A 105 -3.48 29.95 9.73
N SER A 106 -3.11 28.69 9.71
CA SER A 106 -3.86 27.62 10.35
C SER A 106 -3.90 27.79 11.87
N PRO A 107 -4.93 27.30 12.56
CA PRO A 107 -5.03 27.40 14.01
C PRO A 107 -3.87 26.69 14.73
N SER A 108 -3.56 27.10 15.95
CA SER A 108 -2.45 26.59 16.74
C SER A 108 -2.50 25.06 16.95
N VAL A 109 -3.69 24.48 17.01
CA VAL A 109 -3.91 23.01 17.09
C VAL A 109 -3.26 22.27 15.91
N MET A 110 -3.16 22.90 14.75
CA MET A 110 -2.49 22.33 13.55
C MET A 110 -1.02 22.73 13.50
N LEU A 111 -0.68 23.96 13.91
CA LEU A 111 0.70 24.48 13.82
C LEU A 111 1.62 23.88 14.87
N ILE A 112 1.15 23.59 16.09
CA ILE A 112 1.99 22.99 17.15
C ILE A 112 2.50 21.61 16.77
N PRO A 113 1.64 20.63 16.38
CA PRO A 113 2.14 19.33 15.92
C PRO A 113 3.08 19.44 14.71
N LEU A 114 2.77 20.34 13.77
CA LEU A 114 3.59 20.59 12.59
C LEU A 114 4.98 21.12 12.98
N GLY A 115 5.05 22.01 13.98
CA GLY A 115 6.31 22.50 14.54
C GLY A 115 7.14 21.41 15.20
N VAL A 116 6.51 20.54 16.00
CA VAL A 116 7.18 19.39 16.62
C VAL A 116 7.75 18.44 15.57
N LEU A 117 6.97 18.14 14.53
CA LEU A 117 7.43 17.30 13.41
C LEU A 117 8.59 17.96 12.64
N ALA A 118 8.54 19.28 12.45
CA ALA A 118 9.60 20.02 11.80
C ALA A 118 10.92 19.96 12.62
N LEU A 119 10.84 20.11 13.94
CA LEU A 119 12.00 19.94 14.82
C LEU A 119 12.57 18.51 14.74
N GLY A 120 11.70 17.49 14.76
CA GLY A 120 12.11 16.11 14.57
C GLY A 120 12.80 15.89 13.22
N ALA A 121 12.26 16.46 12.14
CA ALA A 121 12.82 16.34 10.80
C ALA A 121 14.23 16.97 10.67
N VAL A 122 14.53 17.99 11.47
CA VAL A 122 15.87 18.61 11.52
C VAL A 122 16.84 17.79 12.37
N PHE A 123 16.42 17.40 13.57
CA PHE A 123 17.37 16.94 14.60
C PHE A 123 17.38 15.42 14.80
N ALA A 124 16.28 14.71 14.57
CA ALA A 124 16.17 13.31 14.95
C ALA A 124 17.24 12.43 14.30
N GLY A 125 17.55 12.62 13.02
CA GLY A 125 18.58 11.85 12.34
C GLY A 125 19.97 12.05 12.91
N MET A 126 20.34 13.28 13.27
CA MET A 126 21.65 13.59 13.84
C MET A 126 21.78 13.12 15.30
N VAL A 127 20.74 13.33 16.12
CA VAL A 127 20.76 12.98 17.55
C VAL A 127 20.84 11.47 17.76
N TRP A 128 20.07 10.72 16.99
CA TRP A 128 19.99 9.26 17.12
C TRP A 128 20.81 8.49 16.07
N TYR A 129 21.71 9.17 15.36
CA TYR A 129 22.55 8.53 14.35
C TYR A 129 23.24 7.26 14.87
N ASN A 130 23.93 7.36 16.00
CA ASN A 130 24.66 6.24 16.60
C ASN A 130 23.76 5.08 17.06
N SER A 131 22.49 5.36 17.37
CA SER A 131 21.56 4.33 17.81
C SER A 131 20.98 3.51 16.66
N PHE A 132 20.99 4.07 15.43
CA PHE A 132 20.37 3.42 14.27
C PHE A 132 21.35 3.06 13.15
N PHE A 133 22.42 3.83 12.97
CA PHE A 133 23.32 3.68 11.82
C PHE A 133 24.81 3.61 12.20
N GLY A 134 25.21 4.21 13.31
CA GLY A 134 26.63 4.40 13.62
C GLY A 134 27.26 3.31 14.50
N ASP A 135 26.46 2.57 15.27
CA ASP A 135 26.94 1.57 16.22
C ASP A 135 26.00 0.36 16.23
N GLU A 136 26.45 -0.72 15.65
CA GLU A 136 25.67 -1.95 15.52
C GLU A 136 25.28 -2.54 16.90
N ALA A 137 26.16 -2.47 17.89
CA ALA A 137 25.87 -2.96 19.23
C ALA A 137 24.73 -2.16 19.89
N LYS A 138 24.72 -0.85 19.72
CA LYS A 138 23.63 0.02 20.21
C LYS A 138 22.34 -0.22 19.46
N MET A 139 22.38 -0.37 18.14
CA MET A 139 21.22 -0.70 17.33
C MET A 139 20.60 -2.02 17.78
N ARG A 140 21.39 -3.07 17.95
CA ARG A 140 20.94 -4.39 18.45
C ARG A 140 20.33 -4.27 19.84
N SER A 141 20.97 -3.53 20.74
CA SER A 141 20.45 -3.27 22.09
C SER A 141 19.11 -2.51 22.05
N TRP A 142 18.99 -1.49 21.19
CA TRP A 142 17.75 -0.71 21.03
C TRP A 142 16.56 -1.56 20.56
N PHE A 143 16.80 -2.43 19.60
CA PHE A 143 15.77 -3.33 19.07
C PHE A 143 15.64 -4.65 19.83
N ASN A 144 16.39 -4.81 20.94
CA ASN A 144 16.44 -6.04 21.73
C ASN A 144 16.77 -7.31 20.89
N MET A 145 17.73 -7.14 19.96
CA MET A 145 18.24 -8.23 19.12
C MET A 145 19.33 -8.99 19.86
N GLU A 146 19.51 -10.26 19.54
CA GLU A 146 20.60 -11.07 20.11
C GLU A 146 21.98 -10.50 19.73
N ALA A 147 22.90 -10.52 20.68
CA ALA A 147 24.28 -10.14 20.40
C ALA A 147 24.90 -11.17 19.42
N VAL A 148 25.64 -10.70 18.43
CA VAL A 148 26.45 -11.58 17.59
C VAL A 148 27.50 -12.20 18.50
N VAL A 149 27.40 -13.46 18.80
CA VAL A 149 28.48 -14.22 19.42
C VAL A 149 29.56 -14.31 18.36
N ALA A 150 30.64 -13.56 18.55
CA ALA A 150 31.76 -13.53 17.63
C ALA A 150 32.30 -14.96 17.44
N HIS A 151 32.11 -15.53 16.27
CA HIS A 151 32.77 -16.77 15.84
C HIS A 151 34.27 -16.56 15.49
N GLU A 152 34.88 -15.46 15.97
CA GLU A 152 36.31 -15.20 15.75
C GLU A 152 37.27 -16.05 16.60
N ALA A 153 36.76 -16.84 17.57
CA ALA A 153 37.65 -17.63 18.43
C ALA A 153 37.97 -19.03 17.91
N THR A 154 37.37 -19.51 16.82
CA THR A 154 37.57 -20.90 16.35
C THR A 154 38.52 -21.01 15.16
N ALA A 155 38.76 -19.96 14.41
CA ALA A 155 39.65 -19.98 13.25
C ALA A 155 41.15 -19.90 13.61
N THR A 156 41.51 -19.45 14.82
CA THR A 156 42.90 -19.32 15.26
C THR A 156 43.40 -20.53 16.02
N THR A 157 42.56 -21.50 16.36
CA THR A 157 42.96 -22.71 17.08
C THR A 157 43.20 -23.91 16.15
N GLU A 158 42.72 -23.87 14.90
CA GLU A 158 42.97 -24.95 13.91
C GLU A 158 44.26 -24.75 13.13
N ALA A 159 44.90 -23.59 13.15
CA ALA A 159 46.17 -23.35 12.46
C ALA A 159 47.42 -23.75 13.28
N ALA A 160 47.27 -24.18 14.55
CA ALA A 160 48.40 -24.53 15.41
C ALA A 160 48.53 -26.04 15.73
N ALA A 161 47.71 -26.91 15.12
CA ALA A 161 47.70 -28.35 15.44
C ALA A 161 48.05 -29.26 14.26
N THR A 162 48.73 -28.76 13.21
CA THR A 162 49.16 -29.61 12.09
C THR A 162 50.68 -29.53 11.89
N GLU A 163 51.43 -29.92 12.92
CA GLU A 163 52.77 -30.45 12.77
C GLU A 163 53.01 -31.49 13.89
N THR A 164 53.03 -32.74 13.51
CA THR A 164 53.72 -33.91 14.03
C THR A 164 52.79 -35.14 14.12
N THR A 165 52.85 -36.01 13.18
CA THR A 165 53.28 -37.39 13.29
C THR A 165 52.81 -38.23 12.09
N THR A 166 53.76 -38.57 11.28
CA THR A 166 53.71 -39.70 10.33
C THR A 166 53.69 -41.04 11.09
N ALA A 167 52.80 -41.94 10.68
CA ALA A 167 53.14 -43.33 10.31
C ALA A 167 51.96 -44.32 10.47
N THR A 168 51.66 -44.96 9.34
CA THR A 168 51.36 -46.43 9.20
C THR A 168 50.05 -47.02 9.67
N THR A 169 49.14 -47.46 8.82
CA THR A 169 48.96 -48.79 8.27
C THR A 169 47.52 -49.03 7.78
N GLU A 170 47.45 -49.62 6.60
CA GLU A 170 46.33 -50.21 5.87
C GLU A 170 45.20 -50.88 6.67
N ALA A 171 44.00 -50.79 6.19
CA ALA A 171 43.21 -51.81 5.49
C ALA A 171 41.69 -51.72 5.78
N ALA A 172 40.96 -51.90 4.70
CA ALA A 172 39.61 -52.50 4.58
C ALA A 172 38.36 -51.64 4.72
N SER A 173 37.92 -51.24 3.52
CA SER A 173 36.53 -51.26 2.98
C SER A 173 35.36 -51.50 3.91
N THR A 174 34.41 -50.56 3.92
CA THR A 174 33.01 -50.87 3.58
C THR A 174 32.28 -49.55 3.37
N GLN A 175 31.65 -49.42 2.19
CA GLN A 175 30.75 -48.33 1.83
C GLN A 175 29.55 -48.28 2.78
N ALA A 176 29.36 -47.14 3.43
CA ALA A 176 28.05 -46.71 3.90
C ALA A 176 27.94 -45.21 3.56
N ALA A 177 26.92 -44.86 2.81
CA ALA A 177 26.62 -43.51 2.45
C ALA A 177 26.48 -42.62 3.71
N PRO A 178 27.00 -41.39 3.69
CA PRO A 178 26.75 -40.50 4.80
C PRO A 178 25.26 -40.10 4.78
N ALA A 179 24.56 -40.54 5.81
CA ALA A 179 23.27 -39.91 6.17
C ALA A 179 23.57 -38.42 6.41
N VAL A 180 22.98 -37.56 5.60
CA VAL A 180 22.87 -36.14 5.88
C VAL A 180 22.00 -36.02 7.12
N THR A 181 22.61 -35.98 8.27
CA THR A 181 21.98 -35.47 9.48
C THR A 181 21.85 -33.97 9.24
N GLU A 182 20.71 -33.55 8.75
CA GLU A 182 20.25 -32.18 8.91
C GLU A 182 20.13 -31.94 10.42
N ASP A 183 21.20 -31.41 11.00
CA ASP A 183 21.16 -30.87 12.35
C ASP A 183 20.32 -29.56 12.30
N HIS A 184 19.01 -29.73 12.27
CA HIS A 184 18.08 -28.68 12.61
C HIS A 184 18.25 -28.39 14.11
N THR A 185 19.36 -27.73 14.48
CA THR A 185 19.40 -26.98 15.73
C THR A 185 18.24 -25.99 15.64
N ALA A 186 17.18 -26.30 16.38
CA ALA A 186 16.01 -25.43 16.50
C ALA A 186 16.52 -24.06 16.93
N MET A 187 16.63 -23.15 15.97
CA MET A 187 16.95 -21.75 16.24
C MET A 187 15.92 -21.25 17.22
N ALA A 188 16.40 -20.87 18.40
CA ALA A 188 15.51 -20.25 19.40
C ALA A 188 14.77 -19.09 18.74
N ALA A 189 13.46 -19.00 18.99
CA ALA A 189 12.65 -17.93 18.42
C ALA A 189 13.26 -16.55 18.75
N PRO A 190 13.36 -15.62 17.77
CA PRO A 190 13.96 -14.32 17.99
C PRO A 190 13.21 -13.57 19.10
N LYS A 191 13.94 -13.02 20.06
CA LYS A 191 13.38 -12.29 21.22
C LYS A 191 13.09 -10.82 20.92
N GLY A 192 13.56 -10.29 19.79
CA GLY A 192 13.43 -8.88 19.42
C GLY A 192 12.33 -8.61 18.40
N ALA A 193 12.00 -7.33 18.21
CA ALA A 193 11.05 -6.86 17.22
C ALA A 193 11.55 -7.05 15.76
N ILE A 194 12.88 -7.12 15.57
CA ILE A 194 13.54 -7.28 14.28
C ILE A 194 14.56 -8.42 14.40
N TYR A 195 14.55 -9.32 13.44
CA TYR A 195 15.52 -10.39 13.32
C TYR A 195 16.44 -10.11 12.13
N LEU A 196 17.74 -10.06 12.40
CA LEU A 196 18.79 -10.08 11.38
C LEU A 196 19.46 -11.47 11.43
N GLY A 197 19.38 -12.19 10.32
CA GLY A 197 20.08 -13.47 10.19
C GLY A 197 21.58 -13.30 10.39
N VAL A 198 22.26 -14.33 10.91
CA VAL A 198 23.71 -14.29 11.19
C VAL A 198 24.52 -14.02 9.91
N GLU A 199 23.97 -14.41 8.74
CA GLU A 199 24.61 -14.23 7.43
C GLU A 199 24.26 -12.89 6.75
N ASN A 200 23.52 -12.00 7.43
CA ASN A 200 23.10 -10.73 6.84
C ASN A 200 24.15 -9.64 7.03
N GLU A 201 25.12 -9.60 6.12
CA GLU A 201 26.19 -8.61 6.07
C GLU A 201 25.85 -7.38 5.20
N VAL A 202 24.59 -7.23 4.78
CA VAL A 202 24.18 -6.12 3.86
C VAL A 202 24.54 -4.75 4.41
N LEU A 203 24.37 -4.52 5.71
CA LEU A 203 24.73 -3.25 6.33
C LEU A 203 26.26 -3.02 6.33
N HIS A 204 27.04 -4.05 6.54
CA HIS A 204 28.50 -3.95 6.50
C HIS A 204 28.98 -3.61 5.08
N HIS A 205 28.53 -4.34 4.09
CA HIS A 205 28.85 -4.08 2.68
C HIS A 205 28.31 -2.73 2.17
N ALA A 206 27.18 -2.26 2.68
CA ALA A 206 26.66 -0.94 2.35
C ALA A 206 27.63 0.18 2.83
N HIS A 207 28.26 0.01 4.00
CA HIS A 207 29.26 0.96 4.48
C HIS A 207 30.55 0.96 3.64
N GLU A 208 30.86 -0.13 2.95
CA GLU A 208 32.01 -0.24 2.04
C GLU A 208 31.68 0.21 0.60
N ALA A 209 30.43 0.64 0.33
CA ALA A 209 30.00 1.07 -0.99
C ALA A 209 30.89 2.18 -1.56
N PRO A 210 31.19 2.18 -2.86
CA PRO A 210 31.99 3.20 -3.53
C PRO A 210 31.42 4.60 -3.31
N GLN A 211 32.29 5.61 -3.26
CA GLN A 211 31.89 7.00 -3.00
C GLN A 211 30.82 7.53 -3.99
N TRP A 212 30.87 7.09 -5.26
CA TRP A 212 29.89 7.51 -6.26
C TRP A 212 28.46 7.01 -5.92
N VAL A 213 28.34 5.83 -5.30
CA VAL A 213 27.05 5.30 -4.81
C VAL A 213 26.51 6.19 -3.70
N LYS A 214 27.34 6.53 -2.71
CA LYS A 214 26.99 7.40 -1.58
C LYS A 214 26.62 8.82 -1.99
N VAL A 215 27.22 9.35 -3.06
CA VAL A 215 26.97 10.70 -3.56
C VAL A 215 25.79 10.74 -4.56
N SER A 216 25.42 9.60 -5.15
CA SER A 216 24.37 9.53 -6.19
C SER A 216 23.01 10.08 -5.75
N PRO A 217 22.49 9.82 -4.52
CA PRO A 217 21.22 10.38 -4.07
C PRO A 217 21.25 11.90 -3.95
N PHE A 218 22.37 12.44 -3.48
CA PHE A 218 22.57 13.88 -3.39
C PHE A 218 22.58 14.54 -4.78
N VAL A 219 23.29 13.96 -5.75
CA VAL A 219 23.30 14.46 -7.14
C VAL A 219 21.90 14.41 -7.73
N ALA A 220 21.18 13.30 -7.53
CA ALA A 220 19.80 13.14 -7.98
C ALA A 220 18.88 14.21 -7.36
N MET A 221 19.02 14.47 -6.07
CA MET A 221 18.28 15.51 -5.36
C MET A 221 18.55 16.90 -5.93
N VAL A 222 19.82 17.27 -6.16
CA VAL A 222 20.20 18.58 -6.73
C VAL A 222 19.68 18.73 -8.14
N LEU A 223 19.79 17.71 -8.98
CA LEU A 223 19.26 17.73 -10.35
C LEU A 223 17.74 17.90 -10.37
N GLY A 224 17.00 17.21 -9.48
CA GLY A 224 15.56 17.35 -9.33
C GLY A 224 15.17 18.78 -8.92
N PHE A 225 15.88 19.36 -7.96
CA PHE A 225 15.69 20.75 -7.54
C PHE A 225 15.94 21.73 -8.71
N LEU A 226 17.08 21.62 -9.39
CA LEU A 226 17.43 22.51 -10.50
C LEU A 226 16.43 22.44 -11.65
N LEU A 227 15.95 21.23 -11.95
CA LEU A 227 14.93 21.04 -12.97
C LEU A 227 13.61 21.70 -12.57
N ALA A 228 13.17 21.51 -11.31
CA ALA A 228 11.97 22.15 -10.78
C ALA A 228 12.10 23.68 -10.77
N TRP A 229 13.25 24.20 -10.35
CA TRP A 229 13.52 25.64 -10.36
C TRP A 229 13.46 26.22 -11.79
N LYS A 230 14.08 25.53 -12.76
CA LYS A 230 14.03 25.93 -14.17
C LYS A 230 12.59 25.95 -14.70
N PHE A 231 11.78 24.93 -14.40
CA PHE A 231 10.43 24.78 -14.93
C PHE A 231 9.43 25.74 -14.29
N TYR A 232 9.53 25.98 -12.99
CA TYR A 232 8.48 26.72 -12.27
C TYR A 232 8.85 28.14 -11.88
N ILE A 233 10.14 28.48 -11.83
CA ILE A 233 10.61 29.83 -11.51
C ILE A 233 11.15 30.56 -12.74
N ARG A 234 12.12 29.94 -13.46
CA ARG A 234 12.79 30.62 -14.56
C ARG A 234 11.99 30.62 -15.86
N SER A 235 11.33 29.52 -16.17
CA SER A 235 10.58 29.34 -17.42
C SER A 235 9.23 28.67 -17.18
N PRO A 236 8.24 29.37 -16.59
CA PRO A 236 6.93 28.80 -16.21
C PRO A 236 6.10 28.26 -17.37
N GLU A 237 6.43 28.64 -18.61
CA GLU A 237 5.76 28.16 -19.81
C GLU A 237 6.27 26.79 -20.30
N MET A 238 7.44 26.37 -19.82
CA MET A 238 8.10 25.14 -20.30
C MET A 238 7.27 23.87 -20.06
N PRO A 239 6.65 23.66 -18.88
CA PRO A 239 5.79 22.50 -18.66
C PRO A 239 4.63 22.42 -19.65
N ALA A 240 3.98 23.54 -19.95
CA ALA A 240 2.86 23.58 -20.90
C ALA A 240 3.34 23.27 -22.33
N ARG A 241 4.50 23.80 -22.75
CA ARG A 241 5.10 23.51 -24.08
C ARG A 241 5.47 22.04 -24.20
N LEU A 242 6.07 21.45 -23.14
CA LEU A 242 6.44 20.02 -23.12
C LEU A 242 5.20 19.13 -23.18
N ALA A 243 4.14 19.45 -22.44
CA ALA A 243 2.87 18.74 -22.48
C ALA A 243 2.22 18.79 -23.89
N ALA A 244 2.34 19.92 -24.57
CA ALA A 244 1.83 20.06 -25.95
C ALA A 244 2.66 19.26 -26.97
N GLN A 245 3.98 19.24 -26.81
CA GLN A 245 4.89 18.51 -27.72
C GLN A 245 4.77 16.99 -27.52
N GLN A 246 4.64 16.52 -26.27
CA GLN A 246 4.57 15.11 -25.92
C GLN A 246 3.14 14.72 -25.49
N ARG A 247 2.14 15.13 -26.30
CA ARG A 247 0.72 14.93 -25.98
C ARG A 247 0.32 13.49 -25.64
N PRO A 248 0.79 12.44 -26.35
CA PRO A 248 0.45 11.06 -26.00
C PRO A 248 0.94 10.67 -24.60
N LEU A 249 2.19 10.98 -24.28
CA LEU A 249 2.78 10.71 -22.97
C LEU A 249 2.09 11.52 -21.87
N TYR A 250 1.80 12.79 -22.16
CA TYR A 250 1.06 13.63 -21.22
C TYR A 250 -0.32 13.07 -20.90
N LEU A 251 -1.10 12.63 -21.90
CA LEU A 251 -2.42 12.04 -21.70
C LEU A 251 -2.33 10.70 -20.97
N PHE A 252 -1.33 9.87 -21.25
CA PHE A 252 -1.11 8.62 -20.55
C PHE A 252 -0.84 8.83 -19.06
N LEU A 253 0.00 9.81 -18.71
CA LEU A 253 0.28 10.16 -17.31
C LEU A 253 -0.89 10.89 -16.65
N LEU A 254 -1.58 11.77 -17.36
CA LEU A 254 -2.74 12.51 -16.86
C LEU A 254 -3.89 11.56 -16.47
N ASN A 255 -4.14 10.55 -17.30
CA ASN A 255 -5.14 9.52 -17.06
C ASN A 255 -4.63 8.38 -16.16
N LYS A 256 -3.54 8.62 -15.39
CA LYS A 256 -3.02 7.65 -14.41
C LYS A 256 -2.77 6.27 -15.02
N TRP A 257 -2.16 6.23 -16.21
CA TRP A 257 -1.83 5.02 -16.97
C TRP A 257 -3.08 4.23 -17.41
N TYR A 258 -4.23 4.86 -17.42
CA TYR A 258 -5.53 4.25 -17.72
C TYR A 258 -5.91 3.06 -16.83
N PHE A 259 -5.36 2.98 -15.61
CA PHE A 259 -5.72 1.93 -14.67
C PHE A 259 -7.17 2.06 -14.19
N ASP A 260 -7.66 3.29 -13.98
CA ASP A 260 -9.04 3.53 -13.56
C ASP A 260 -10.02 3.02 -14.63
N GLU A 261 -9.74 3.30 -15.92
CA GLU A 261 -10.52 2.83 -17.05
C GLU A 261 -10.44 1.30 -17.21
N LEU A 262 -9.26 0.72 -17.01
CA LEU A 262 -9.08 -0.73 -17.04
C LEU A 262 -9.92 -1.41 -15.95
N TYR A 263 -9.90 -0.89 -14.74
CA TYR A 263 -10.71 -1.41 -13.63
C TYR A 263 -12.21 -1.21 -13.87
N GLU A 264 -12.63 -0.07 -14.44
CA GLU A 264 -14.03 0.15 -14.84
C GLU A 264 -14.48 -0.93 -15.84
N VAL A 265 -13.67 -1.27 -16.83
CA VAL A 265 -14.00 -2.28 -17.83
C VAL A 265 -14.04 -3.68 -17.22
N ILE A 266 -13.02 -4.06 -16.47
CA ILE A 266 -12.87 -5.44 -15.96
C ILE A 266 -13.84 -5.71 -14.80
N PHE A 267 -13.89 -4.83 -13.81
CA PHE A 267 -14.60 -5.08 -12.57
C PHE A 267 -15.98 -4.43 -12.53
N VAL A 268 -16.06 -3.13 -12.83
CA VAL A 268 -17.29 -2.36 -12.63
C VAL A 268 -18.35 -2.73 -13.67
N ARG A 269 -17.98 -2.81 -14.96
CA ARG A 269 -18.91 -3.22 -16.02
C ARG A 269 -19.36 -4.65 -15.84
N PHE A 270 -18.44 -5.54 -15.48
CA PHE A 270 -18.75 -6.93 -15.19
C PHE A 270 -19.68 -7.07 -13.98
N GLY A 271 -19.39 -6.38 -12.88
CA GLY A 271 -20.26 -6.34 -11.70
C GLY A 271 -21.64 -5.77 -12.01
N LYS A 272 -21.74 -4.68 -12.75
CA LYS A 272 -23.01 -4.11 -13.23
C LYS A 272 -23.77 -5.07 -14.16
N TRP A 273 -23.06 -5.86 -14.96
CA TRP A 273 -23.69 -6.86 -15.83
C TRP A 273 -24.28 -8.01 -15.01
N ILE A 274 -23.52 -8.58 -14.06
CA ILE A 274 -24.02 -9.61 -13.13
C ILE A 274 -25.19 -9.08 -12.33
N GLY A 275 -25.09 -7.89 -11.74
CA GLY A 275 -26.18 -7.29 -10.97
C GLY A 275 -27.46 -7.15 -11.79
N ARG A 276 -27.37 -6.70 -13.05
CA ARG A 276 -28.53 -6.63 -13.96
C ARG A 276 -29.07 -8.02 -14.32
N LEU A 277 -28.21 -9.01 -14.49
CA LEU A 277 -28.63 -10.37 -14.77
C LEU A 277 -29.40 -10.96 -13.59
N LEU A 278 -28.86 -10.87 -12.39
CA LEU A 278 -29.49 -11.34 -11.16
C LEU A 278 -30.81 -10.63 -10.89
N TRP A 279 -30.83 -9.30 -10.99
CA TRP A 279 -32.04 -8.53 -10.80
C TRP A 279 -33.13 -8.87 -11.84
N LYS A 280 -32.83 -8.78 -13.15
CA LYS A 280 -33.85 -8.96 -14.19
C LYS A 280 -34.30 -10.41 -14.34
N LYS A 281 -33.38 -11.38 -14.30
CA LYS A 281 -33.71 -12.79 -14.47
C LYS A 281 -33.97 -13.50 -13.14
N GLY A 282 -33.20 -13.20 -12.10
CA GLY A 282 -33.38 -13.78 -10.78
C GLY A 282 -34.61 -13.21 -10.06
N ASP A 283 -34.56 -11.96 -9.69
CA ASP A 283 -35.62 -11.35 -8.87
C ASP A 283 -36.92 -11.21 -9.70
N VAL A 284 -36.89 -10.41 -10.76
CA VAL A 284 -38.11 -10.08 -11.53
C VAL A 284 -38.66 -11.30 -12.27
N GLY A 285 -37.80 -12.11 -12.94
CA GLY A 285 -38.23 -13.22 -13.75
C GLY A 285 -38.60 -14.46 -12.96
N VAL A 286 -37.76 -14.88 -12.03
CA VAL A 286 -37.97 -16.12 -11.28
C VAL A 286 -38.78 -15.86 -10.00
N ILE A 287 -38.31 -14.99 -9.11
CA ILE A 287 -38.94 -14.80 -7.79
C ILE A 287 -40.31 -14.13 -7.95
N ASP A 288 -40.34 -12.93 -8.51
CA ASP A 288 -41.59 -12.18 -8.67
C ASP A 288 -42.51 -12.87 -9.66
N GLY A 289 -41.97 -13.42 -10.74
CA GLY A 289 -42.73 -14.19 -11.74
C GLY A 289 -43.43 -15.41 -11.14
N THR A 290 -42.73 -16.18 -10.31
CA THR A 290 -43.32 -17.37 -9.66
C THR A 290 -44.33 -16.99 -8.58
N LEU A 291 -44.01 -16.00 -7.75
CA LEU A 291 -44.91 -15.51 -6.70
C LEU A 291 -46.20 -14.92 -7.30
N ASN A 292 -46.07 -14.09 -8.33
CA ASN A 292 -47.22 -13.48 -9.01
C ASN A 292 -47.99 -14.52 -9.82
N GLY A 293 -47.31 -15.47 -10.47
CA GLY A 293 -47.95 -16.58 -11.15
C GLY A 293 -48.78 -17.46 -10.21
N LEU A 294 -48.24 -17.76 -9.02
CA LEU A 294 -48.95 -18.47 -7.98
C LEU A 294 -50.14 -17.65 -7.45
N ALA A 295 -49.90 -16.40 -7.09
CA ALA A 295 -50.93 -15.53 -6.50
C ALA A 295 -52.06 -15.17 -7.48
N MET A 296 -51.73 -14.85 -8.73
CA MET A 296 -52.72 -14.39 -9.73
C MET A 296 -53.23 -15.51 -10.64
N GLY A 297 -52.53 -16.63 -10.77
CA GLY A 297 -52.91 -17.75 -11.58
C GLY A 297 -53.54 -18.90 -10.79
N ILE A 298 -52.73 -19.53 -9.95
CA ILE A 298 -53.11 -20.77 -9.26
C ILE A 298 -54.17 -20.51 -8.18
N ILE A 299 -53.95 -19.54 -7.33
CA ILE A 299 -54.91 -19.24 -6.24
C ILE A 299 -56.30 -18.87 -6.79
N PRO A 300 -56.46 -17.94 -7.75
CA PRO A 300 -57.74 -17.61 -8.31
C PRO A 300 -58.41 -18.79 -9.05
N PHE A 301 -57.63 -19.68 -9.68
CA PHE A 301 -58.14 -20.91 -10.26
C PHE A 301 -58.83 -21.77 -9.21
N PHE A 302 -58.17 -22.09 -8.10
CA PHE A 302 -58.76 -22.88 -7.01
C PHE A 302 -59.92 -22.14 -6.31
N THR A 303 -59.84 -20.81 -6.16
CA THR A 303 -60.93 -20.01 -5.62
C THR A 303 -62.17 -20.10 -6.49
N ARG A 304 -62.03 -20.02 -7.83
CA ARG A 304 -63.18 -20.19 -8.77
C ARG A 304 -63.75 -21.62 -8.73
N LEU A 305 -62.86 -22.63 -8.63
CA LEU A 305 -63.26 -24.01 -8.53
C LEU A 305 -64.06 -24.28 -7.23
N ALA A 306 -63.54 -23.77 -6.08
CA ALA A 306 -64.24 -23.86 -4.81
C ALA A 306 -65.57 -23.09 -4.83
N GLY A 307 -65.58 -21.88 -5.42
CA GLY A 307 -66.82 -21.11 -5.60
C GLY A 307 -67.89 -21.82 -6.45
N ARG A 308 -67.46 -22.59 -7.46
CA ARG A 308 -68.40 -23.42 -8.23
C ARG A 308 -68.90 -24.63 -7.46
N ALA A 309 -68.10 -25.21 -6.57
CA ALA A 309 -68.50 -26.27 -5.67
C ALA A 309 -69.48 -25.78 -4.58
N GLN A 310 -69.40 -24.51 -4.21
CA GLN A 310 -70.37 -23.87 -3.30
C GLN A 310 -71.56 -23.33 -4.07
N SER A 311 -72.56 -24.14 -4.25
CA SER A 311 -73.78 -23.79 -4.99
C SER A 311 -74.70 -22.85 -4.21
N GLY A 312 -74.52 -22.70 -2.92
CA GLY A 312 -75.36 -21.91 -2.02
C GLY A 312 -76.69 -22.50 -1.69
N TYR A 313 -77.08 -23.60 -2.34
CA TYR A 313 -78.33 -24.30 -2.06
C TYR A 313 -78.10 -25.45 -1.04
N VAL A 314 -78.73 -25.33 0.11
CA VAL A 314 -78.69 -26.34 1.22
C VAL A 314 -79.03 -27.73 0.70
N PHE A 315 -79.92 -27.89 -0.27
CA PHE A 315 -80.30 -29.17 -0.88
C PHE A 315 -79.12 -29.83 -1.55
N THR A 316 -78.29 -29.12 -2.27
CA THR A 316 -77.07 -29.69 -2.96
C THR A 316 -76.07 -30.25 -1.98
N TYR A 317 -75.90 -29.60 -0.83
CA TYR A 317 -75.01 -30.09 0.24
C TYR A 317 -75.57 -31.29 0.98
N ALA A 318 -76.87 -31.25 1.29
CA ALA A 318 -77.54 -32.40 1.87
C ALA A 318 -77.51 -33.63 0.96
N PHE A 319 -77.74 -33.46 -0.36
CA PHE A 319 -77.68 -34.55 -1.34
C PHE A 319 -76.22 -35.09 -1.44
N ALA A 320 -75.24 -34.24 -1.50
CA ALA A 320 -73.83 -34.65 -1.55
C ALA A 320 -73.40 -35.39 -0.25
N MET A 321 -73.89 -34.98 0.90
CA MET A 321 -73.64 -35.69 2.17
C MET A 321 -74.28 -37.09 2.16
N VAL A 322 -75.55 -37.20 1.72
CA VAL A 322 -76.20 -38.49 1.60
C VAL A 322 -75.51 -39.44 0.64
N LEU A 323 -75.09 -38.93 -0.54
CA LEU A 323 -74.28 -39.71 -1.47
C LEU A 323 -72.91 -40.10 -0.88
N GLY A 324 -72.23 -39.22 -0.11
CA GLY A 324 -71.00 -39.53 0.57
C GLY A 324 -71.14 -40.61 1.61
N ILE A 325 -72.21 -40.54 2.41
CA ILE A 325 -72.54 -41.58 3.43
C ILE A 325 -72.86 -42.92 2.72
N ALA A 326 -73.65 -42.90 1.67
CA ALA A 326 -73.97 -44.10 0.90
C ALA A 326 -72.69 -44.73 0.30
N ALA A 327 -71.87 -43.95 -0.34
CA ALA A 327 -70.56 -44.37 -0.84
C ALA A 327 -69.66 -45.00 0.23
N LEU A 328 -69.61 -44.36 1.42
CA LEU A 328 -68.84 -44.85 2.52
C LEU A 328 -69.35 -46.16 3.09
N LEU A 329 -70.70 -46.34 3.18
CA LEU A 329 -71.31 -47.57 3.57
C LEU A 329 -71.08 -48.70 2.53
N ILE A 330 -71.17 -48.40 1.24
CA ILE A 330 -70.80 -49.34 0.20
C ILE A 330 -69.32 -49.71 0.27
N TRP A 331 -68.46 -48.75 0.46
CA TRP A 331 -67.05 -49.02 0.65
C TRP A 331 -66.78 -49.95 1.87
N MET A 332 -67.39 -49.64 3.03
CA MET A 332 -67.25 -50.49 4.22
C MET A 332 -67.76 -51.89 4.03
N THR A 333 -68.93 -52.06 3.31
CA THR A 333 -69.50 -53.40 3.01
C THR A 333 -68.63 -54.19 2.02
N LEU A 334 -68.03 -53.53 1.05
CA LEU A 334 -67.13 -54.15 0.09
C LEU A 334 -65.74 -54.42 0.64
N SER A 335 -65.22 -53.52 1.56
CA SER A 335 -63.92 -53.62 2.20
C SER A 335 -63.89 -54.44 3.49
N GLY A 336 -65.06 -54.66 4.13
CA GLY A 336 -65.17 -55.41 5.38
C GLY A 336 -65.44 -56.90 5.24
N GLY A 337 -65.26 -57.45 4.03
CA GLY A 337 -65.39 -58.84 3.72
C GLY A 337 -64.10 -59.68 3.81
N HIS A 338 -63.11 -59.24 4.62
CA HIS A 338 -61.95 -60.04 4.94
C HIS A 338 -61.76 -60.09 6.44
#